data_a5d94810634146dec56e410ac4bd45ea
#
_entry.id   a5d94810634146dec56e410ac4bd45ea
#
_cell.length_a   1.000
_cell.length_b   1.000
_cell.length_c   1.000
_cell.angle_alpha   90.00
_cell.angle_beta   90.00
_cell.angle_gamma   90.00
#
_symmetry.space_group_name_H-M   'P 1'
#
loop_
_entity.id
_entity.type
_entity.pdbx_description
1 polymer ?
#
loop_
_entity_poly.entity_id
_entity_poly.type
_entity_poly.pdbx_seq_one_letter_code
_entity_poly.pdbx_strand_id
1 'polypeptide(L)'
;MKFKLVEINSVEEIDYEGEVIDLTVVDDHTYNIDGIVVHNSACLTRKNTGIGVPQLYALESIREEFFKQGIKDVKIIADGGMSSIGDIAKSMKFSDAIMTGSMLAGTTETPGEVFTNEHGDFYKVYAGSASGESKVSNGNANEFVEGVVKTVPFRGHVKHVLKHIRQGLQSAYSYVGAKTTSEFQEKCEFGEMTYGGKIESKM
;
A
#
# COMPACT_ATOMS: atom_id res chain seq x y z
N MET A 1 -5.33 -22.66 9.11
CA MET A 1 -4.45 -22.72 7.91
C MET A 1 -3.06 -22.28 8.35
N LYS A 2 -1.98 -22.97 8.02
CA LYS A 2 -0.63 -22.55 8.41
C LYS A 2 0.03 -21.87 7.20
N PHE A 3 0.43 -20.61 7.34
CA PHE A 3 1.20 -19.91 6.33
C PHE A 3 2.68 -20.11 6.56
N LYS A 4 3.43 -20.25 5.48
CA LYS A 4 4.88 -20.33 5.51
C LYS A 4 5.41 -19.16 4.68
N LEU A 5 6.31 -18.37 5.27
CA LEU A 5 7.09 -17.43 4.49
C LEU A 5 8.02 -18.23 3.58
N VAL A 6 7.95 -17.95 2.28
CA VAL A 6 8.77 -18.57 1.27
C VAL A 6 9.72 -17.52 0.72
N GLU A 7 11.00 -17.85 0.69
CA GLU A 7 12.01 -17.00 0.04
C GLU A 7 11.86 -17.10 -1.47
N ILE A 8 11.87 -15.94 -2.15
CA ILE A 8 11.86 -15.88 -3.61
C ILE A 8 13.27 -16.18 -4.09
N ASN A 9 13.48 -17.34 -4.69
CA ASN A 9 14.78 -17.78 -5.19
C ASN A 9 15.09 -17.26 -6.60
N SER A 10 14.05 -17.01 -7.41
CA SER A 10 14.19 -16.47 -8.77
C SER A 10 12.92 -15.73 -9.17
N VAL A 11 13.07 -14.76 -10.06
CA VAL A 11 12.00 -14.09 -10.78
C VAL A 11 12.29 -14.26 -12.27
N GLU A 12 11.33 -14.82 -12.99
CA GLU A 12 11.41 -14.99 -14.44
C GLU A 12 10.31 -14.16 -15.09
N GLU A 13 10.67 -13.41 -16.12
CA GLU A 13 9.73 -12.68 -16.95
C GLU A 13 9.25 -13.59 -18.07
N ILE A 14 7.94 -13.79 -18.15
CA ILE A 14 7.31 -14.60 -19.17
C ILE A 14 6.30 -13.75 -19.94
N ASP A 15 6.29 -13.86 -21.27
CA ASP A 15 5.21 -13.31 -22.07
C ASP A 15 3.93 -14.11 -21.84
N TYR A 16 2.87 -13.43 -21.40
CA TYR A 16 1.58 -14.05 -21.13
C TYR A 16 0.50 -13.43 -22.01
N GLU A 17 -0.10 -14.25 -22.86
CA GLU A 17 -1.32 -13.92 -23.60
C GLU A 17 -2.47 -14.73 -23.02
N GLY A 18 -3.32 -14.10 -22.21
CA GLY A 18 -4.47 -14.75 -21.58
C GLY A 18 -5.31 -13.78 -20.76
N GLU A 19 -6.43 -14.28 -20.25
CA GLU A 19 -7.29 -13.50 -19.35
C GLU A 19 -6.62 -13.32 -17.98
N VAL A 20 -6.58 -12.08 -17.49
CA VAL A 20 -6.19 -11.77 -16.10
C VAL A 20 -7.47 -11.45 -15.34
N ILE A 21 -7.71 -12.17 -14.25
CA ILE A 21 -8.90 -11.98 -13.42
C ILE A 21 -8.56 -11.04 -12.27
N ASP A 22 -9.27 -9.92 -12.19
CA ASP A 22 -9.33 -9.10 -10.99
C ASP A 22 -10.56 -9.45 -10.16
N LEU A 23 -10.36 -9.72 -8.87
CA LEU A 23 -11.43 -10.10 -7.97
C LEU A 23 -11.93 -8.87 -7.22
N THR A 24 -13.20 -8.54 -7.41
CA THR A 24 -13.90 -7.54 -6.60
C THR A 24 -14.77 -8.25 -5.58
N VAL A 25 -14.51 -8.02 -4.29
CA VAL A 25 -15.35 -8.53 -3.20
C VAL A 25 -16.31 -7.43 -2.78
N VAL A 26 -17.60 -7.74 -2.83
CA VAL A 26 -18.68 -6.84 -2.38
C VAL A 26 -18.58 -6.70 -0.86
N ASP A 27 -18.73 -5.50 -0.36
CA ASP A 27 -18.80 -5.06 1.04
C ASP A 27 -17.46 -4.75 1.72
N ASP A 28 -16.43 -5.58 1.67
CA ASP A 28 -15.18 -5.33 2.38
C ASP A 28 -13.93 -5.19 1.49
N HIS A 29 -14.06 -5.49 0.18
CA HIS A 29 -12.98 -5.43 -0.82
C HIS A 29 -11.73 -6.25 -0.46
N THR A 30 -11.87 -7.21 0.43
CA THR A 30 -10.82 -8.15 0.81
C THR A 30 -11.13 -9.54 0.27
N TYR A 31 -10.10 -10.24 -0.17
CA TYR A 31 -10.21 -11.63 -0.60
C TYR A 31 -8.95 -12.40 -0.23
N ASN A 32 -9.08 -13.71 -0.24
CA ASN A 32 -7.99 -14.61 0.13
C ASN A 32 -7.53 -15.38 -1.12
N ILE A 33 -6.23 -15.24 -1.43
CA ILE A 33 -5.58 -16.06 -2.47
C ILE A 33 -4.54 -16.91 -1.77
N ASP A 34 -4.71 -18.23 -1.78
CA ASP A 34 -3.77 -19.20 -1.19
C ASP A 34 -3.36 -18.86 0.26
N GLY A 35 -4.30 -18.29 1.02
CA GLY A 35 -4.06 -17.92 2.41
C GLY A 35 -3.51 -16.51 2.62
N ILE A 36 -3.37 -15.70 1.57
CA ILE A 36 -3.00 -14.29 1.65
C ILE A 36 -4.26 -13.44 1.53
N VAL A 37 -4.53 -12.62 2.54
CA VAL A 37 -5.62 -11.63 2.49
C VAL A 37 -5.13 -10.40 1.76
N VAL A 38 -5.78 -10.06 0.65
CA VAL A 38 -5.48 -8.91 -0.20
C VAL A 38 -6.65 -7.92 -0.25
N HIS A 39 -6.33 -6.66 -0.40
CA HIS A 39 -7.29 -5.57 -0.55
C HIS A 39 -6.89 -4.68 -1.73
N ASN A 40 -7.86 -4.12 -2.45
CA ASN A 40 -7.63 -3.27 -3.62
C ASN A 40 -6.93 -1.95 -3.26
N SER A 41 -5.89 -1.58 -4.02
CA SER A 41 -5.09 -0.37 -3.80
C SER A 41 -5.49 0.80 -4.71
N ALA A 42 -5.14 2.04 -4.31
CA ALA A 42 -5.39 3.29 -5.05
C ALA A 42 -6.86 3.50 -5.48
N CYS A 43 -7.81 3.10 -4.64
CA CYS A 43 -9.23 3.10 -4.93
C CYS A 43 -9.89 4.43 -4.56
N LEU A 44 -10.79 4.93 -5.42
CA LEU A 44 -11.67 6.07 -5.18
C LEU A 44 -13.04 5.67 -4.60
N THR A 45 -13.28 4.40 -4.36
CA THR A 45 -14.58 3.84 -3.94
C THR A 45 -15.17 4.62 -2.79
N ARG A 46 -14.42 4.80 -1.71
CA ARG A 46 -14.89 5.53 -0.54
C ARG A 46 -15.28 6.99 -0.84
N LYS A 47 -14.56 7.65 -1.75
CA LYS A 47 -14.88 9.02 -2.18
C LYS A 47 -16.10 9.05 -3.09
N ASN A 48 -16.22 8.09 -3.99
CA ASN A 48 -17.24 8.08 -5.03
C ASN A 48 -18.57 7.49 -4.56
N THR A 49 -18.52 6.52 -3.64
CA THR A 49 -19.70 5.80 -3.14
C THR A 49 -20.10 6.19 -1.71
N GLY A 50 -19.17 6.79 -0.94
CA GLY A 50 -19.34 7.05 0.49
C GLY A 50 -19.17 5.80 1.36
N ILE A 51 -18.89 4.63 0.77
CA ILE A 51 -18.74 3.35 1.47
C ILE A 51 -17.26 2.99 1.60
N GLY A 52 -16.88 2.47 2.76
CA GLY A 52 -15.52 2.06 3.09
C GLY A 52 -14.97 2.78 4.32
N VAL A 53 -13.94 2.20 4.93
CA VAL A 53 -13.29 2.69 6.15
C VAL A 53 -11.86 3.14 5.89
N PRO A 54 -11.30 4.05 6.72
CA PRO A 54 -9.88 4.39 6.64
C PRO A 54 -9.00 3.17 6.87
N GLN A 55 -7.90 3.07 6.12
CA GLN A 55 -6.97 1.93 6.17
C GLN A 55 -6.51 1.59 7.59
N LEU A 56 -6.12 2.58 8.37
CA LEU A 56 -5.63 2.35 9.75
C LEU A 56 -6.72 1.76 10.63
N TYR A 57 -7.96 2.25 10.52
CA TYR A 57 -9.11 1.71 11.24
C TYR A 57 -9.41 0.25 10.85
N ALA A 58 -9.35 -0.07 9.55
CA ALA A 58 -9.54 -1.43 9.08
C ALA A 58 -8.48 -2.39 9.66
N LEU A 59 -7.20 -2.00 9.60
CA LEU A 59 -6.09 -2.79 10.13
C LEU A 59 -6.21 -3.04 11.63
N GLU A 60 -6.56 -2.01 12.40
CA GLU A 60 -6.79 -2.10 13.85
C GLU A 60 -7.92 -3.06 14.16
N SER A 61 -9.09 -2.86 13.53
CA SER A 61 -10.28 -3.70 13.73
C SER A 61 -10.01 -5.18 13.39
N ILE A 62 -9.30 -5.46 12.29
CA ILE A 62 -8.93 -6.83 11.90
C ILE A 62 -7.97 -7.44 12.93
N ARG A 63 -6.95 -6.69 13.36
CA ARG A 63 -5.99 -7.19 14.35
C ARG A 63 -6.65 -7.47 15.69
N GLU A 64 -7.55 -6.61 16.13
CA GLU A 64 -8.33 -6.83 17.36
C GLU A 64 -9.23 -8.07 17.26
N GLU A 65 -9.90 -8.25 16.12
CA GLU A 65 -10.75 -9.41 15.91
C GLU A 65 -9.94 -10.71 15.88
N PHE A 66 -8.77 -10.73 15.23
CA PHE A 66 -7.86 -11.86 15.27
C PHE A 66 -7.42 -12.19 16.69
N PHE A 67 -7.13 -11.17 17.49
CA PHE A 67 -6.79 -11.36 18.90
C PHE A 67 -7.95 -11.98 19.70
N LYS A 68 -9.17 -11.46 19.54
CA LYS A 68 -10.39 -11.98 20.21
C LYS A 68 -10.67 -13.44 19.86
N GLN A 69 -10.47 -13.81 18.60
CA GLN A 69 -10.69 -15.17 18.09
C GLN A 69 -9.50 -16.11 18.32
N GLY A 70 -8.38 -15.62 18.86
CA GLY A 70 -7.16 -16.41 19.07
C GLY A 70 -6.44 -16.78 17.77
N ILE A 71 -6.69 -16.05 16.66
CA ILE A 71 -6.06 -16.27 15.36
C ILE A 71 -4.64 -15.70 15.39
N LYS A 72 -3.62 -16.56 15.30
CA LYS A 72 -2.20 -16.16 15.40
C LYS A 72 -1.39 -16.40 14.12
N ASP A 73 -1.87 -17.30 13.29
CA ASP A 73 -1.11 -17.80 12.13
C ASP A 73 -1.45 -17.09 10.82
N VAL A 74 -2.37 -16.09 10.85
CA VAL A 74 -2.75 -15.29 9.69
C VAL A 74 -1.92 -14.01 9.66
N LYS A 75 -1.33 -13.71 8.49
CA LYS A 75 -0.57 -12.49 8.26
C LYS A 75 -1.45 -11.42 7.63
N ILE A 76 -1.26 -10.18 8.05
CA ILE A 76 -1.98 -9.02 7.52
C ILE A 76 -1.04 -8.24 6.61
N ILE A 77 -1.43 -8.04 5.36
CA ILE A 77 -0.75 -7.14 4.41
C ILE A 77 -1.59 -5.88 4.29
N ALA A 78 -1.00 -4.74 4.66
CA ALA A 78 -1.65 -3.44 4.49
C ALA A 78 -1.43 -2.96 3.06
N ASP A 79 -2.50 -2.95 2.25
CA ASP A 79 -2.47 -2.47 0.87
C ASP A 79 -3.30 -1.20 0.70
N GLY A 80 -2.69 -0.20 0.09
CA GLY A 80 -3.30 1.10 -0.19
C GLY A 80 -2.98 2.20 0.84
N GLY A 81 -3.05 3.44 0.37
CA GLY A 81 -2.87 4.63 1.21
C GLY A 81 -1.43 4.94 1.63
N MET A 82 -0.45 4.12 1.26
CA MET A 82 0.96 4.30 1.63
C MET A 82 1.63 5.35 0.76
N SER A 83 1.57 6.60 1.17
CA SER A 83 2.17 7.74 0.45
C SER A 83 3.43 8.29 1.10
N SER A 84 3.68 7.97 2.34
CA SER A 84 4.84 8.39 3.13
C SER A 84 5.38 7.26 4.00
N ILE A 85 6.61 7.45 4.51
CA ILE A 85 7.19 6.50 5.48
C ILE A 85 6.39 6.49 6.78
N GLY A 86 5.82 7.64 7.17
CA GLY A 86 4.95 7.71 8.34
C GLY A 86 3.67 6.87 8.18
N ASP A 87 3.09 6.80 6.98
CA ASP A 87 1.93 5.93 6.72
C ASP A 87 2.33 4.45 6.83
N ILE A 88 3.50 4.09 6.29
CA ILE A 88 4.07 2.74 6.43
C ILE A 88 4.26 2.40 7.90
N ALA A 89 4.94 3.27 8.67
CA ALA A 89 5.21 3.04 10.08
C ALA A 89 3.93 2.86 10.90
N LYS A 90 2.92 3.70 10.67
CA LYS A 90 1.61 3.58 11.34
C LYS A 90 0.93 2.24 10.99
N SER A 91 0.94 1.86 9.72
CA SER A 91 0.31 0.61 9.28
C SER A 91 1.03 -0.63 9.83
N MET A 92 2.37 -0.58 9.97
CA MET A 92 3.16 -1.66 10.56
C MET A 92 2.80 -1.98 12.02
N LYS A 93 2.11 -1.09 12.73
CA LYS A 93 1.55 -1.39 14.07
C LYS A 93 0.60 -2.58 14.03
N PHE A 94 -0.19 -2.72 12.97
CA PHE A 94 -1.25 -3.73 12.87
C PHE A 94 -1.04 -4.73 11.75
N SER A 95 -0.06 -4.51 10.85
CA SER A 95 0.21 -5.38 9.70
C SER A 95 1.59 -6.01 9.77
N ASP A 96 1.76 -7.13 9.08
CA ASP A 96 3.01 -7.88 8.99
C ASP A 96 3.83 -7.49 7.75
N ALA A 97 3.15 -6.96 6.72
CA ALA A 97 3.75 -6.47 5.49
C ALA A 97 2.96 -5.29 4.91
N ILE A 98 3.60 -4.56 4.00
CA ILE A 98 3.03 -3.38 3.35
C ILE A 98 3.09 -3.57 1.83
N MET A 99 1.98 -3.25 1.15
CA MET A 99 1.94 -3.11 -0.30
C MET A 99 1.85 -1.64 -0.67
N THR A 100 2.74 -1.17 -1.53
CA THR A 100 2.77 0.23 -1.97
C THR A 100 2.97 0.34 -3.46
N GLY A 101 2.10 1.11 -4.13
CA GLY A 101 2.19 1.41 -5.56
C GLY A 101 2.87 2.76 -5.82
N SER A 102 2.24 3.85 -5.38
CA SER A 102 2.64 5.22 -5.75
C SER A 102 4.05 5.62 -5.28
N MET A 103 4.58 5.05 -4.22
CA MET A 103 5.94 5.33 -3.75
C MET A 103 6.99 4.73 -4.68
N LEU A 104 6.68 3.60 -5.34
CA LEU A 104 7.56 2.91 -6.26
C LEU A 104 7.31 3.29 -7.72
N ALA A 105 6.11 3.77 -8.06
CA ALA A 105 5.69 4.08 -9.43
C ALA A 105 6.59 5.08 -10.17
N GLY A 106 7.29 5.95 -9.44
CA GLY A 106 8.25 6.92 -10.00
C GLY A 106 9.66 6.37 -10.21
N THR A 107 9.90 5.07 -10.04
CA THR A 107 11.25 4.51 -10.16
C THR A 107 11.60 4.12 -11.59
N THR A 108 12.90 3.93 -11.87
CA THR A 108 13.40 3.51 -13.20
C THR A 108 12.85 2.15 -13.60
N GLU A 109 12.65 1.26 -12.63
CA GLU A 109 12.25 -0.14 -12.85
C GLU A 109 10.75 -0.30 -13.14
N THR A 110 9.95 0.72 -12.83
CA THR A 110 8.51 0.67 -13.16
C THR A 110 8.29 1.02 -14.64
N PRO A 111 7.28 0.45 -15.29
CA PRO A 111 6.93 0.78 -16.66
C PRO A 111 6.53 2.26 -16.82
N GLY A 112 6.48 2.71 -18.08
CA GLY A 112 6.10 4.07 -18.46
C GLY A 112 7.29 5.01 -18.64
N GLU A 113 7.08 6.01 -19.47
CA GLU A 113 8.10 7.00 -19.84
C GLU A 113 8.31 8.05 -18.75
N VAL A 114 9.48 8.68 -18.77
CA VAL A 114 9.80 9.82 -17.91
C VAL A 114 9.53 11.08 -18.72
N PHE A 115 8.72 11.97 -18.16
CA PHE A 115 8.37 13.26 -18.72
C PHE A 115 9.05 14.38 -17.95
N THR A 116 9.14 15.56 -18.58
CA THR A 116 9.65 16.79 -17.94
C THR A 116 8.55 17.84 -17.96
N ASN A 117 8.33 18.49 -16.81
CA ASN A 117 7.39 19.63 -16.72
C ASN A 117 8.06 20.94 -17.18
N GLU A 118 7.28 22.04 -17.19
CA GLU A 118 7.75 23.38 -17.57
C GLU A 118 8.86 23.93 -16.63
N HIS A 119 8.97 23.39 -15.43
CA HIS A 119 9.99 23.77 -14.43
C HIS A 119 11.25 22.90 -14.49
N GLY A 120 11.30 21.92 -15.42
CA GLY A 120 12.42 20.99 -15.57
C GLY A 120 12.39 19.78 -14.61
N ASP A 121 11.30 19.58 -13.84
CA ASP A 121 11.19 18.43 -12.96
C ASP A 121 10.77 17.19 -13.75
N PHE A 122 11.38 16.06 -13.40
CA PHE A 122 11.07 14.76 -14.01
C PHE A 122 9.93 14.07 -13.27
N TYR A 123 8.99 13.48 -14.02
CA TYR A 123 7.86 12.74 -13.49
C TYR A 123 7.47 11.55 -14.36
N LYS A 124 6.67 10.65 -13.80
CA LYS A 124 6.00 9.56 -14.50
C LYS A 124 4.49 9.63 -14.28
N VAL A 125 3.73 9.04 -15.19
CA VAL A 125 2.29 8.85 -15.02
C VAL A 125 2.08 7.52 -14.30
N TYR A 126 1.33 7.56 -13.21
CA TYR A 126 0.91 6.39 -12.45
C TYR A 126 -0.60 6.19 -12.61
N ALA A 127 -0.98 5.02 -13.12
CA ALA A 127 -2.36 4.60 -13.24
C ALA A 127 -2.56 3.37 -12.31
N GLY A 128 -3.49 3.48 -11.37
CA GLY A 128 -3.91 2.33 -10.57
C GLY A 128 -4.64 1.30 -11.45
N SER A 129 -4.63 0.02 -11.07
CA SER A 129 -5.24 -1.07 -11.85
C SER A 129 -6.72 -0.84 -12.18
N ALA A 130 -7.47 -0.20 -11.28
CA ALA A 130 -8.88 0.17 -11.46
C ALA A 130 -9.07 1.57 -12.06
N SER A 131 -8.03 2.20 -12.65
CA SER A 131 -8.14 3.49 -13.33
C SER A 131 -8.84 3.35 -14.68
N GLY A 132 -9.44 4.46 -15.17
CA GLY A 132 -10.09 4.48 -16.48
C GLY A 132 -9.17 4.06 -17.62
N GLU A 133 -7.90 4.48 -17.60
CA GLU A 133 -6.92 4.10 -18.61
C GLU A 133 -6.62 2.59 -18.58
N SER A 134 -6.41 2.02 -17.39
CA SER A 134 -6.20 0.58 -17.24
C SER A 134 -7.43 -0.23 -17.66
N LYS A 135 -8.64 0.24 -17.33
CA LYS A 135 -9.88 -0.43 -17.74
C LYS A 135 -10.11 -0.39 -19.25
N VAL A 136 -9.80 0.72 -19.90
CA VAL A 136 -9.86 0.84 -21.36
C VAL A 136 -8.86 -0.11 -22.03
N SER A 137 -7.62 -0.15 -21.57
CA SER A 137 -6.60 -1.04 -22.12
C SER A 137 -6.93 -2.53 -21.93
N ASN A 138 -7.68 -2.86 -20.88
CA ASN A 138 -8.11 -4.23 -20.56
C ASN A 138 -9.51 -4.57 -21.13
N GLY A 139 -10.11 -3.72 -21.99
CA GLY A 139 -11.41 -3.97 -22.61
C GLY A 139 -12.64 -3.65 -21.76
N ASN A 140 -12.47 -3.11 -20.55
CA ASN A 140 -13.53 -2.85 -19.57
C ASN A 140 -13.93 -1.35 -19.50
N ALA A 141 -13.94 -0.66 -20.62
CA ALA A 141 -14.14 0.79 -20.70
C ALA A 141 -15.45 1.32 -20.09
N ASN A 142 -16.48 0.48 -19.99
CA ASN A 142 -17.81 0.87 -19.49
C ASN A 142 -18.00 0.63 -17.98
N GLU A 143 -16.99 0.12 -17.28
CA GLU A 143 -17.08 -0.10 -15.85
C GLU A 143 -16.85 1.17 -15.04
N PHE A 144 -17.44 1.21 -13.84
CA PHE A 144 -17.26 2.33 -12.92
C PHE A 144 -15.78 2.49 -12.54
N VAL A 145 -15.25 3.71 -12.69
CA VAL A 145 -13.83 4.02 -12.47
C VAL A 145 -13.58 4.29 -11.00
N GLU A 146 -12.79 3.44 -10.35
CA GLU A 146 -12.40 3.55 -8.94
C GLU A 146 -10.91 3.84 -8.75
N GLY A 147 -10.10 3.60 -9.75
CA GLY A 147 -8.66 3.84 -9.72
C GLY A 147 -8.28 5.29 -10.02
N VAL A 148 -7.10 5.68 -9.54
CA VAL A 148 -6.53 7.02 -9.72
C VAL A 148 -5.46 7.01 -10.79
N VAL A 149 -5.53 7.99 -11.71
CA VAL A 149 -4.41 8.38 -12.57
C VAL A 149 -3.80 9.66 -12.01
N LYS A 150 -2.52 9.66 -11.75
CA LYS A 150 -1.81 10.83 -11.25
C LYS A 150 -0.36 10.87 -11.70
N THR A 151 0.22 12.05 -11.74
CA THR A 151 1.67 12.21 -11.88
C THR A 151 2.38 11.91 -10.57
N VAL A 152 3.52 11.24 -10.65
CA VAL A 152 4.41 10.98 -9.52
C VAL A 152 5.82 11.47 -9.86
N PRO A 153 6.56 12.07 -8.92
CA PRO A 153 7.93 12.48 -9.18
C PRO A 153 8.80 11.28 -9.60
N PHE A 154 9.67 11.50 -10.57
CA PHE A 154 10.69 10.51 -10.91
C PHE A 154 11.72 10.41 -9.78
N ARG A 155 11.97 9.21 -9.30
CA ARG A 155 12.75 8.92 -8.09
C ARG A 155 14.07 8.20 -8.38
N GLY A 156 14.38 7.95 -9.66
CA GLY A 156 15.55 7.17 -10.06
C GLY A 156 15.41 5.69 -9.67
N HIS A 157 16.51 5.04 -9.35
CA HIS A 157 16.55 3.61 -9.07
C HIS A 157 15.81 3.23 -7.77
N VAL A 158 15.00 2.16 -7.82
CA VAL A 158 14.17 1.67 -6.69
C VAL A 158 14.97 1.45 -5.40
N LYS A 159 16.24 1.05 -5.50
CA LYS A 159 17.11 0.86 -4.32
C LYS A 159 17.23 2.10 -3.44
N HIS A 160 17.15 3.31 -4.03
CA HIS A 160 17.21 4.55 -3.26
C HIS A 160 15.92 4.76 -2.46
N VAL A 161 14.77 4.46 -3.07
CA VAL A 161 13.47 4.52 -2.39
C VAL A 161 13.41 3.50 -1.25
N LEU A 162 13.82 2.26 -1.50
CA LEU A 162 13.83 1.20 -0.46
C LEU A 162 14.81 1.54 0.66
N LYS A 163 16.00 2.08 0.34
CA LYS A 163 16.95 2.54 1.37
C LYS A 163 16.34 3.62 2.24
N HIS A 164 15.63 4.58 1.64
CA HIS A 164 15.00 5.69 2.38
C HIS A 164 13.86 5.17 3.28
N ILE A 165 13.00 4.29 2.76
CA ILE A 165 11.95 3.62 3.55
C ILE A 165 12.57 2.89 4.74
N ARG A 166 13.60 2.07 4.50
CA ARG A 166 14.30 1.33 5.55
C ARG A 166 14.84 2.24 6.65
N GLN A 167 15.51 3.34 6.27
CA GLN A 167 16.07 4.30 7.23
C GLN A 167 14.99 4.97 8.07
N GLY A 168 13.87 5.38 7.45
CA GLY A 168 12.75 5.97 8.17
C GLY A 168 12.07 4.99 9.12
N LEU A 169 11.90 3.72 8.73
CA LEU A 169 11.39 2.69 9.62
C LEU A 169 12.35 2.39 10.77
N GLN A 170 13.66 2.36 10.53
CA GLN A 170 14.66 2.21 11.59
C GLN A 170 14.56 3.35 12.62
N SER A 171 14.35 4.60 12.16
CA SER A 171 14.10 5.73 13.04
C SER A 171 12.81 5.58 13.84
N ALA A 172 11.71 5.20 13.19
CA ALA A 172 10.43 4.97 13.87
C ALA A 172 10.54 3.89 14.96
N TYR A 173 11.23 2.78 14.65
CA TYR A 173 11.47 1.71 15.62
C TYR A 173 12.34 2.19 16.78
N SER A 174 13.36 2.99 16.50
CA SER A 174 14.24 3.56 17.52
C SER A 174 13.49 4.46 18.50
N TYR A 175 12.56 5.30 18.01
CA TYR A 175 11.77 6.19 18.87
C TYR A 175 10.88 5.45 19.87
N VAL A 176 10.37 4.29 19.53
CA VAL A 176 9.59 3.45 20.47
C VAL A 176 10.44 2.41 21.19
N GLY A 177 11.76 2.41 20.98
CA GLY A 177 12.67 1.46 21.61
C GLY A 177 12.48 0.01 21.15
N ALA A 178 12.08 -0.19 19.89
CA ALA A 178 11.85 -1.50 19.29
C ALA A 178 13.05 -1.92 18.41
N LYS A 179 13.40 -3.20 18.42
CA LYS A 179 14.42 -3.81 17.56
C LYS A 179 13.83 -4.72 16.49
N THR A 180 12.62 -5.19 16.69
CA THR A 180 11.88 -6.08 15.81
C THR A 180 10.51 -5.52 15.50
N THR A 181 9.86 -6.02 14.44
CA THR A 181 8.47 -5.64 14.10
C THR A 181 7.50 -6.03 15.23
N SER A 182 7.70 -7.19 15.85
CA SER A 182 6.88 -7.62 16.98
C SER A 182 6.98 -6.66 18.16
N GLU A 183 8.20 -6.25 18.54
CA GLU A 183 8.39 -5.25 19.60
C GLU A 183 7.81 -3.89 19.23
N PHE A 184 7.89 -3.50 17.96
CA PHE A 184 7.27 -2.27 17.48
C PHE A 184 5.74 -2.31 17.59
N GLN A 185 5.14 -3.42 17.18
CA GLN A 185 3.70 -3.65 17.31
C GLN A 185 3.22 -3.62 18.75
N GLU A 186 4.01 -4.13 19.67
CA GLU A 186 3.70 -4.13 21.10
C GLU A 186 3.83 -2.74 21.73
N LYS A 187 4.95 -2.04 21.47
CA LYS A 187 5.31 -0.79 22.13
C LYS A 187 4.72 0.47 21.50
N CYS A 188 4.39 0.42 20.21
CA CYS A 188 3.86 1.58 19.50
C CYS A 188 2.44 1.89 19.98
N GLU A 189 2.20 3.14 20.36
CA GLU A 189 0.89 3.65 20.74
C GLU A 189 0.49 4.80 19.83
N PHE A 190 -0.82 4.97 19.61
CA PHE A 190 -1.38 6.10 18.89
C PHE A 190 -2.02 7.09 19.83
N GLY A 191 -1.82 8.36 19.55
CA GLY A 191 -2.52 9.45 20.18
C GLY A 191 -3.38 10.21 19.18
N GLU A 192 -4.49 10.76 19.65
CA GLU A 192 -5.26 11.71 18.85
C GLU A 192 -4.52 13.04 18.75
N MET A 193 -4.42 13.55 17.51
CA MET A 193 -3.79 14.84 17.25
C MET A 193 -4.84 15.91 17.03
N THR A 194 -4.75 16.99 17.79
CA THR A 194 -5.60 18.16 17.61
C THR A 194 -5.30 18.89 16.30
N TYR A 195 -6.21 19.76 15.87
CA TYR A 195 -5.98 20.59 14.68
C TYR A 195 -4.71 21.46 14.80
N GLY A 196 -4.42 22.01 16.00
CA GLY A 196 -3.18 22.75 16.29
C GLY A 196 -1.93 21.90 16.09
N GLY A 197 -1.89 20.70 16.66
CA GLY A 197 -0.79 19.75 16.46
C GLY A 197 -0.60 19.32 15.00
N LYS A 198 -1.70 19.25 14.22
CA LYS A 198 -1.61 19.00 12.78
C LYS A 198 -0.96 20.13 12.01
N ILE A 199 -1.16 21.38 12.43
CA ILE A 199 -0.51 22.54 11.81
C ILE A 199 0.99 22.52 12.12
N GLU A 200 1.37 22.30 13.37
CA GLU A 200 2.78 22.17 13.77
C GLU A 200 3.52 21.06 13.01
N SER A 201 2.85 19.96 12.72
CA SER A 201 3.44 18.83 11.98
C SER A 201 3.66 19.11 10.47
N LYS A 202 3.25 20.28 9.97
CA LYS A 202 3.45 20.72 8.57
C LYS A 202 4.64 21.69 8.40
N MET A 203 5.24 22.10 9.49
CA MET A 203 6.47 22.88 9.49
C MET A 203 7.68 21.95 9.38
#